data_782b66b44fa1dc4957ae32347d6141ba
#
_entry.id   782b66b44fa1dc4957ae32347d6141ba
#
_cell.length_a   1.000
_cell.length_b   1.000
_cell.length_c   1.000
_cell.angle_alpha   90.00
_cell.angle_beta   90.00
_cell.angle_gamma   90.00
#
_symmetry.space_group_name_H-M   'P 1'
#
loop_
_entity.id
_entity.type
_entity.pdbx_description
1 polymer ?
#
loop_
_entity_poly.entity_id
_entity_poly.type
_entity_poly.pdbx_seq_one_letter_code
_entity_poly.pdbx_strand_id
1 'polypeptide(L)'
;MDKEVRVRFAPSPTGYLHIGGARTALFNWFFARSQGGKLVLRIEDTDQDRLKEDSVSQIITSLKWLGLSWDEGPEVGGPVGPYFQSERFDIYRKYCQQLIDEGKAYYCFCSAEDLAEQREKQRALKQPFHYARTCRDIPPEEAKKRVENGESYSVRIKVPLEGTIGFHDMIHGDIQFDVNQYDDFVIMKSSGIPTYNFAVVVDDHLMGMTHVLRAEEHVSNTPKQLFIYQALGWEAPQFGHMPMILAPDRSKLSKRHGATSVEEFRSQGYLPEAIINYLTLLGWAPGNDEEIFSLEDTVKVFDFSKMSQKAAVYDVKKLTWMNGQYLSSLPLDRIVEAAIPFFKEKGLVDDAYLAAHKDYFAHLVDVVRVRVKTLAEVADASTYFFKDLDGYEEKGVEKHFKPGNASLLRKCHDKLAALPVFDLATTEQAYHEIADEMGISFGKVIHPTRLALTGRTFSPGMFLSLIHI
;
A
#
# COMPACT_ATOMS: atom_id res chain seq x y z
N MET A 1 31.73 6.36 16.39
CA MET A 1 30.57 7.13 15.88
C MET A 1 29.61 6.11 15.30
N ASP A 2 28.41 6.06 15.81
CA ASP A 2 27.38 5.17 15.24
C ASP A 2 27.15 5.60 13.79
N LYS A 3 27.11 4.61 12.86
CA LYS A 3 26.81 4.88 11.46
C LYS A 3 25.41 5.50 11.34
N GLU A 4 25.25 6.54 10.51
CA GLU A 4 23.94 7.08 10.18
C GLU A 4 22.99 5.95 9.77
N VAL A 5 21.80 5.90 10.35
CA VAL A 5 20.81 4.89 9.99
C VAL A 5 20.38 5.08 8.54
N ARG A 6 20.48 4.02 7.75
CA ARG A 6 20.08 3.98 6.34
C ARG A 6 19.23 2.74 6.09
N VAL A 7 18.02 2.97 5.64
CA VAL A 7 17.05 1.94 5.25
C VAL A 7 16.60 2.15 3.83
N ARG A 8 15.94 1.15 3.25
CA ARG A 8 15.44 1.25 1.89
C ARG A 8 14.04 0.67 1.73
N PHE A 9 13.27 1.29 0.86
CA PHE A 9 12.16 0.65 0.20
C PHE A 9 12.60 0.27 -1.22
N ALA A 10 12.48 -1.01 -1.55
CA ALA A 10 13.04 -1.57 -2.78
C ALA A 10 12.00 -2.37 -3.57
N PRO A 11 11.00 -1.71 -4.17
CA PRO A 11 9.93 -2.37 -4.89
C PRO A 11 10.36 -2.86 -6.27
N SER A 12 9.85 -4.05 -6.68
CA SER A 12 9.87 -4.47 -8.08
C SER A 12 8.66 -3.87 -8.80
N PRO A 13 8.83 -3.21 -9.96
CA PRO A 13 7.76 -2.50 -10.66
C PRO A 13 6.89 -3.46 -11.50
N THR A 14 6.14 -4.32 -10.82
CA THR A 14 5.27 -5.33 -11.45
C THR A 14 3.78 -4.91 -11.47
N GLY A 15 3.47 -3.70 -11.07
CA GLY A 15 2.12 -3.14 -11.03
C GLY A 15 1.95 -2.07 -9.95
N TYR A 16 0.69 -1.81 -9.59
CA TYR A 16 0.35 -0.85 -8.54
C TYR A 16 0.94 -1.22 -7.18
N LEU A 17 1.22 -0.21 -6.36
CA LEU A 17 1.70 -0.40 -5.00
C LEU A 17 0.62 -1.09 -4.14
N HIS A 18 0.87 -2.36 -3.80
CA HIS A 18 0.03 -3.12 -2.89
C HIS A 18 0.15 -2.60 -1.46
N ILE A 19 -0.91 -2.68 -0.65
CA ILE A 19 -0.89 -2.19 0.75
C ILE A 19 0.19 -2.87 1.61
N GLY A 20 0.57 -4.11 1.32
CA GLY A 20 1.72 -4.76 1.95
C GLY A 20 3.04 -4.06 1.66
N GLY A 21 3.26 -3.64 0.39
CA GLY A 21 4.39 -2.82 0.00
C GLY A 21 4.34 -1.42 0.61
N ALA A 22 3.16 -0.79 0.61
CA ALA A 22 2.94 0.51 1.23
C ALA A 22 3.25 0.48 2.74
N ARG A 23 2.83 -0.58 3.46
CA ARG A 23 3.17 -0.80 4.87
C ARG A 23 4.68 -0.96 5.06
N THR A 24 5.34 -1.71 4.18
CA THR A 24 6.80 -1.86 4.24
C THR A 24 7.51 -0.52 4.04
N ALA A 25 7.08 0.29 3.06
CA ALA A 25 7.59 1.63 2.85
C ALA A 25 7.38 2.52 4.09
N LEU A 26 6.17 2.47 4.66
CA LEU A 26 5.79 3.25 5.83
C LEU A 26 6.67 2.94 7.06
N PHE A 27 6.89 1.67 7.38
CA PHE A 27 7.72 1.30 8.53
C PHE A 27 9.21 1.60 8.31
N ASN A 28 9.73 1.51 7.09
CA ASN A 28 11.07 2.02 6.76
C ASN A 28 11.13 3.54 6.93
N TRP A 29 10.09 4.26 6.51
CA TRP A 29 10.00 5.71 6.66
C TRP A 29 9.96 6.10 8.14
N PHE A 30 9.11 5.47 8.97
CA PHE A 30 9.07 5.71 10.41
C PHE A 30 10.41 5.44 11.07
N PHE A 31 11.04 4.31 10.74
CA PHE A 31 12.33 3.96 11.31
C PHE A 31 13.40 4.98 10.93
N ALA A 32 13.50 5.37 9.67
CA ALA A 32 14.42 6.42 9.24
C ALA A 32 14.17 7.73 9.99
N ARG A 33 12.93 8.20 10.05
CA ARG A 33 12.58 9.50 10.65
C ARG A 33 12.76 9.49 12.16
N SER A 34 12.39 8.43 12.86
CA SER A 34 12.57 8.31 14.32
C SER A 34 14.04 8.25 14.75
N GLN A 35 14.92 7.75 13.87
CA GLN A 35 16.35 7.65 14.15
C GLN A 35 17.18 8.79 13.54
N GLY A 36 16.54 9.79 12.92
CA GLY A 36 17.26 10.85 12.20
C GLY A 36 18.09 10.36 11.01
N GLY A 37 17.72 9.22 10.46
CA GLY A 37 18.41 8.54 9.36
C GLY A 37 17.81 8.84 7.99
N LYS A 38 18.17 8.03 6.97
CA LYS A 38 17.79 8.20 5.57
C LYS A 38 16.98 7.03 5.05
N LEU A 39 15.96 7.34 4.26
CA LEU A 39 15.22 6.38 3.43
C LEU A 39 15.69 6.47 1.98
N VAL A 40 16.13 5.35 1.43
CA VAL A 40 16.49 5.19 0.02
C VAL A 40 15.35 4.49 -0.71
N LEU A 41 14.90 5.05 -1.83
CA LEU A 41 14.03 4.36 -2.77
C LEU A 41 14.90 3.74 -3.88
N ARG A 42 14.85 2.40 -4.02
CA ARG A 42 15.56 1.67 -5.07
C ARG A 42 14.56 0.86 -5.89
N ILE A 43 14.60 0.98 -7.21
CA ILE A 43 13.73 0.23 -8.13
C ILE A 43 14.43 -1.06 -8.54
N GLU A 44 13.81 -2.21 -8.23
CA GLU A 44 14.34 -3.53 -8.54
C GLU A 44 13.71 -4.05 -9.85
N ASP A 45 14.20 -3.53 -10.96
CA ASP A 45 13.72 -3.70 -12.33
C ASP A 45 14.59 -4.65 -13.19
N THR A 46 15.28 -5.59 -12.56
CA THR A 46 16.13 -6.57 -13.27
C THR A 46 15.33 -7.57 -14.12
N ASP A 47 14.07 -7.84 -13.78
CA ASP A 47 13.19 -8.74 -14.52
C ASP A 47 12.35 -7.96 -15.55
N GLN A 48 12.95 -7.71 -16.71
CA GLN A 48 12.33 -6.89 -17.77
C GLN A 48 11.06 -7.54 -18.36
N ASP A 49 10.92 -8.86 -18.30
CA ASP A 49 9.74 -9.58 -18.79
C ASP A 49 8.47 -9.30 -17.94
N ARG A 50 8.64 -8.89 -16.71
CA ARG A 50 7.56 -8.56 -15.77
C ARG A 50 7.32 -7.07 -15.58
N LEU A 51 8.15 -6.23 -16.19
CA LEU A 51 7.95 -4.80 -16.15
C LEU A 51 6.63 -4.44 -16.82
N LYS A 52 5.79 -3.69 -16.13
CA LYS A 52 4.63 -3.03 -16.72
C LYS A 52 4.99 -1.59 -17.01
N GLU A 53 4.65 -1.14 -18.20
CA GLU A 53 4.72 0.27 -18.57
C GLU A 53 4.04 1.10 -17.47
N ASP A 54 4.63 2.20 -17.06
CA ASP A 54 4.17 3.11 -15.99
C ASP A 54 4.19 2.59 -14.54
N SER A 55 4.59 1.34 -14.25
CA SER A 55 4.56 0.85 -12.86
C SER A 55 5.45 1.63 -11.92
N VAL A 56 6.58 2.14 -12.39
CA VAL A 56 7.49 2.97 -11.58
C VAL A 56 6.82 4.29 -11.21
N SER A 57 6.23 4.98 -12.20
CA SER A 57 5.53 6.25 -11.98
C SER A 57 4.33 6.09 -11.04
N GLN A 58 3.62 4.97 -11.15
CA GLN A 58 2.50 4.63 -10.27
C GLN A 58 2.93 4.39 -8.82
N ILE A 59 4.05 3.69 -8.60
CA ILE A 59 4.62 3.48 -7.27
C ILE A 59 5.03 4.84 -6.66
N ILE A 60 5.75 5.65 -7.42
CA ILE A 60 6.20 6.99 -6.99
C ILE A 60 5.00 7.88 -6.65
N THR A 61 3.99 7.92 -7.52
CA THR A 61 2.75 8.68 -7.30
C THR A 61 2.02 8.21 -6.05
N SER A 62 1.93 6.90 -5.82
CA SER A 62 1.30 6.33 -4.63
C SER A 62 2.04 6.69 -3.35
N LEU A 63 3.39 6.63 -3.34
CA LEU A 63 4.20 7.04 -2.19
C LEU A 63 4.04 8.53 -1.88
N LYS A 64 4.07 9.39 -2.91
CA LYS A 64 3.84 10.84 -2.75
C LYS A 64 2.45 11.14 -2.22
N TRP A 65 1.43 10.46 -2.74
CA TRP A 65 0.05 10.62 -2.27
C TRP A 65 -0.12 10.21 -0.81
N LEU A 66 0.61 9.17 -0.37
CA LEU A 66 0.66 8.75 1.04
C LEU A 66 1.50 9.70 1.92
N GLY A 67 2.20 10.71 1.35
CA GLY A 67 3.08 11.59 2.10
C GLY A 67 4.43 10.97 2.48
N LEU A 68 4.80 9.84 1.87
CA LEU A 68 6.06 9.14 2.13
C LEU A 68 7.16 9.67 1.21
N SER A 69 7.95 10.60 1.71
CA SER A 69 9.13 11.14 1.03
C SER A 69 10.36 10.26 1.26
N TRP A 70 11.27 10.20 0.28
CA TRP A 70 12.56 9.54 0.41
C TRP A 70 13.69 10.55 0.24
N ASP A 71 14.86 10.22 0.81
CA ASP A 71 16.02 11.13 0.85
C ASP A 71 16.95 10.92 -0.32
N GLU A 72 16.99 9.69 -0.87
CA GLU A 72 17.79 9.31 -2.03
C GLU A 72 17.00 8.34 -2.91
N GLY A 73 17.13 8.47 -4.22
CA GLY A 73 16.41 7.60 -5.16
C GLY A 73 15.98 8.31 -6.45
N PRO A 74 15.08 7.70 -7.22
CA PRO A 74 14.48 8.35 -8.38
C PRO A 74 13.92 9.73 -8.04
N GLU A 75 14.02 10.67 -8.97
CA GLU A 75 13.62 12.08 -8.92
C GLU A 75 14.44 12.97 -7.96
N VAL A 76 14.95 12.44 -6.84
CA VAL A 76 15.72 13.23 -5.87
C VAL A 76 17.23 13.04 -6.02
N GLY A 77 17.67 11.96 -6.67
CA GLY A 77 19.09 11.64 -6.82
C GLY A 77 19.73 11.18 -5.51
N GLY A 78 21.05 11.40 -5.40
CA GLY A 78 21.85 11.09 -4.22
C GLY A 78 23.24 10.53 -4.58
N PRO A 79 24.12 10.32 -3.57
CA PRO A 79 25.52 9.99 -3.80
C PRO A 79 25.81 8.53 -4.17
N VAL A 80 24.85 7.61 -3.98
CA VAL A 80 25.05 6.15 -4.13
C VAL A 80 24.31 5.55 -5.33
N GLY A 81 23.82 6.40 -6.24
CA GLY A 81 23.17 5.95 -7.48
C GLY A 81 24.08 5.15 -8.42
N PRO A 82 23.51 4.64 -9.52
CA PRO A 82 22.10 4.70 -9.94
C PRO A 82 21.14 3.97 -8.99
N TYR A 83 19.85 4.36 -9.01
CA TYR A 83 18.82 3.79 -8.12
C TYR A 83 17.86 2.82 -8.83
N PHE A 84 18.13 2.52 -10.09
CA PHE A 84 17.51 1.47 -10.89
C PHE A 84 18.48 0.31 -11.04
N GLN A 85 18.06 -0.91 -10.72
CA GLN A 85 18.96 -2.07 -10.81
C GLN A 85 19.36 -2.37 -12.26
N SER A 86 18.50 -2.08 -13.24
CA SER A 86 18.83 -2.20 -14.67
C SER A 86 20.01 -1.34 -15.11
N GLU A 87 20.32 -0.26 -14.41
CA GLU A 87 21.45 0.63 -14.68
C GLU A 87 22.75 0.19 -13.97
N ARG A 88 22.71 -0.92 -13.20
CA ARG A 88 23.79 -1.38 -12.33
C ARG A 88 24.44 -2.69 -12.74
N PHE A 89 24.13 -3.22 -13.92
CA PHE A 89 24.61 -4.54 -14.35
C PHE A 89 26.14 -4.67 -14.38
N ASP A 90 26.88 -3.60 -14.72
CA ASP A 90 28.34 -3.61 -14.68
C ASP A 90 28.88 -3.79 -13.26
N ILE A 91 28.21 -3.21 -12.27
CA ILE A 91 28.56 -3.38 -10.86
C ILE A 91 28.39 -4.84 -10.45
N TYR A 92 27.26 -5.46 -10.80
CA TYR A 92 27.02 -6.87 -10.49
C TYR A 92 28.00 -7.79 -11.19
N ARG A 93 28.32 -7.53 -12.46
CA ARG A 93 29.34 -8.29 -13.20
C ARG A 93 30.72 -8.23 -12.52
N LYS A 94 31.12 -7.04 -12.05
CA LYS A 94 32.38 -6.85 -11.33
C LYS A 94 32.46 -7.75 -10.08
N TYR A 95 31.45 -7.71 -9.22
CA TYR A 95 31.46 -8.50 -7.99
C TYR A 95 31.24 -9.99 -8.22
N CYS A 96 30.50 -10.37 -9.25
CA CYS A 96 30.38 -11.74 -9.68
C CYS A 96 31.74 -12.30 -10.13
N GLN A 97 32.51 -11.53 -10.95
CA GLN A 97 33.84 -11.92 -11.37
C GLN A 97 34.82 -12.02 -10.20
N GLN A 98 34.77 -11.07 -9.25
CA GLN A 98 35.57 -11.15 -8.02
C GLN A 98 35.34 -12.47 -7.27
N LEU A 99 34.06 -12.88 -7.10
CA LEU A 99 33.75 -14.15 -6.44
C LEU A 99 34.31 -15.37 -7.19
N ILE A 100 34.34 -15.33 -8.52
CA ILE A 100 34.93 -16.38 -9.36
C ILE A 100 36.45 -16.42 -9.16
N ASP A 101 37.11 -15.27 -9.26
CA ASP A 101 38.56 -15.14 -9.14
C ASP A 101 39.05 -15.58 -7.73
N GLU A 102 38.27 -15.31 -6.70
CA GLU A 102 38.54 -15.75 -5.33
C GLU A 102 38.15 -17.22 -5.06
N GLY A 103 37.61 -17.93 -6.07
CA GLY A 103 37.15 -19.31 -5.92
C GLY A 103 35.92 -19.50 -5.03
N LYS A 104 35.17 -18.41 -4.75
CA LYS A 104 33.93 -18.40 -3.97
C LYS A 104 32.68 -18.64 -4.83
N ALA A 105 32.81 -18.50 -6.14
CA ALA A 105 31.80 -18.85 -7.12
C ALA A 105 32.45 -19.62 -8.28
N TYR A 106 31.64 -20.18 -9.17
CA TYR A 106 32.11 -20.96 -10.32
C TYR A 106 31.12 -20.91 -11.48
N TYR A 107 31.65 -21.17 -12.69
CA TYR A 107 30.85 -21.29 -13.90
C TYR A 107 30.10 -22.63 -13.89
N CYS A 108 28.80 -22.60 -14.11
CA CYS A 108 27.95 -23.77 -14.21
C CYS A 108 27.43 -23.88 -15.64
N PHE A 109 27.78 -24.98 -16.29
CA PHE A 109 27.46 -25.27 -17.69
C PHE A 109 26.27 -26.21 -17.86
N CYS A 110 25.58 -26.57 -16.77
CA CYS A 110 24.37 -27.39 -16.86
C CYS A 110 23.30 -26.68 -17.68
N SER A 111 22.78 -27.36 -18.68
CA SER A 111 21.65 -26.91 -19.50
C SER A 111 20.32 -26.96 -18.71
N ALA A 112 19.27 -26.42 -19.28
CA ALA A 112 17.92 -26.54 -18.71
C ALA A 112 17.46 -28.01 -18.67
N GLU A 113 17.84 -28.78 -19.69
CA GLU A 113 17.57 -30.20 -19.84
C GLU A 113 18.27 -31.01 -18.77
N ASP A 114 19.57 -30.77 -18.52
CA ASP A 114 20.34 -31.42 -17.43
C ASP A 114 19.69 -31.22 -16.07
N LEU A 115 19.28 -29.96 -15.80
CA LEU A 115 18.62 -29.61 -14.54
C LEU A 115 17.23 -30.21 -14.43
N ALA A 116 16.50 -30.35 -15.54
CA ALA A 116 15.20 -31.02 -15.58
C ALA A 116 15.35 -32.52 -15.30
N GLU A 117 16.34 -33.16 -15.88
CA GLU A 117 16.64 -34.58 -15.61
C GLU A 117 17.01 -34.82 -14.15
N GLN A 118 17.84 -33.95 -13.55
CA GLN A 118 18.17 -34.03 -12.13
C GLN A 118 16.92 -33.91 -11.25
N ARG A 119 16.00 -32.98 -11.60
CA ARG A 119 14.72 -32.81 -10.88
C ARG A 119 13.85 -34.05 -10.95
N GLU A 120 13.69 -34.64 -12.11
CA GLU A 120 12.86 -35.84 -12.28
C GLU A 120 13.44 -37.04 -11.53
N LYS A 121 14.77 -37.23 -11.54
CA LYS A 121 15.44 -38.27 -10.75
C LYS A 121 15.17 -38.12 -9.26
N GLN A 122 15.31 -36.89 -8.71
CA GLN A 122 15.06 -36.64 -7.30
C GLN A 122 13.58 -36.74 -6.94
N ARG A 123 12.69 -36.27 -7.83
CA ARG A 123 11.24 -36.43 -7.68
C ARG A 123 10.80 -37.90 -7.62
N ALA A 124 11.37 -38.75 -8.48
CA ALA A 124 11.10 -40.18 -8.46
C ALA A 124 11.51 -40.82 -7.11
N LEU A 125 12.53 -40.28 -6.47
CA LEU A 125 12.99 -40.70 -5.12
C LEU A 125 12.21 -39.99 -3.98
N LYS A 126 11.21 -39.16 -4.28
CA LYS A 126 10.46 -38.33 -3.33
C LYS A 126 11.35 -37.41 -2.49
N GLN A 127 12.45 -36.94 -3.06
CA GLN A 127 13.38 -36.02 -2.45
C GLN A 127 13.12 -34.59 -2.96
N PRO A 128 13.31 -33.55 -2.14
CA PRO A 128 13.31 -32.17 -2.60
C PRO A 128 14.43 -31.95 -3.62
N PHE A 129 14.21 -31.04 -4.57
CA PHE A 129 15.25 -30.75 -5.56
C PHE A 129 16.42 -30.02 -4.93
N HIS A 130 17.61 -30.60 -5.07
CA HIS A 130 18.89 -29.95 -4.79
C HIS A 130 19.79 -30.09 -6.00
N TYR A 131 20.44 -28.99 -6.38
CA TYR A 131 21.41 -29.02 -7.47
C TYR A 131 22.59 -29.92 -7.08
N ALA A 132 22.94 -30.87 -7.93
CA ALA A 132 23.95 -31.91 -7.64
C ALA A 132 25.41 -31.41 -7.60
N ARG A 133 25.64 -30.09 -7.70
CA ARG A 133 26.96 -29.44 -7.69
C ARG A 133 27.90 -29.95 -8.79
N THR A 134 27.35 -30.42 -9.90
CA THR A 134 28.06 -31.10 -11.00
C THR A 134 29.26 -30.29 -11.54
N CYS A 135 29.15 -28.96 -11.58
CA CYS A 135 30.21 -28.09 -12.10
C CYS A 135 31.12 -27.50 -11.02
N ARG A 136 30.87 -27.78 -9.73
CA ARG A 136 31.55 -27.15 -8.60
C ARG A 136 33.07 -27.37 -8.62
N ASP A 137 33.51 -28.54 -9.03
CA ASP A 137 34.90 -28.98 -8.95
C ASP A 137 35.60 -29.00 -10.33
N ILE A 138 34.99 -28.41 -11.34
CA ILE A 138 35.67 -28.19 -12.65
C ILE A 138 36.88 -27.27 -12.40
N PRO A 139 38.09 -27.65 -12.86
CA PRO A 139 39.29 -26.83 -12.72
C PRO A 139 39.07 -25.44 -13.34
N PRO A 140 39.51 -24.35 -12.68
CA PRO A 140 39.29 -22.99 -13.17
C PRO A 140 39.77 -22.74 -14.60
N GLU A 141 40.93 -23.31 -14.96
CA GLU A 141 41.48 -23.20 -16.33
C GLU A 141 40.63 -23.90 -17.38
N GLU A 142 40.01 -25.04 -17.02
CA GLU A 142 39.09 -25.74 -17.91
C GLU A 142 37.80 -24.95 -18.07
N ALA A 143 37.23 -24.48 -16.97
CA ALA A 143 36.03 -23.67 -16.97
C ALA A 143 36.23 -22.37 -17.82
N LYS A 144 37.41 -21.71 -17.68
CA LYS A 144 37.74 -20.53 -18.46
C LYS A 144 37.81 -20.83 -19.96
N LYS A 145 38.44 -21.93 -20.34
CA LYS A 145 38.49 -22.35 -21.76
C LYS A 145 37.09 -22.60 -22.33
N ARG A 146 36.21 -23.19 -21.57
CA ARG A 146 34.80 -23.44 -22.00
C ARG A 146 34.07 -22.12 -22.23
N VAL A 147 34.25 -21.14 -21.33
CA VAL A 147 33.69 -19.77 -21.49
C VAL A 147 34.27 -19.10 -22.72
N GLU A 148 35.59 -19.15 -22.93
CA GLU A 148 36.28 -18.57 -24.10
C GLU A 148 35.83 -19.19 -25.42
N ASN A 149 35.44 -20.48 -25.40
CA ASN A 149 34.88 -21.21 -26.54
C ASN A 149 33.40 -20.86 -26.79
N GLY A 150 32.79 -19.97 -25.99
CA GLY A 150 31.41 -19.52 -26.16
C GLY A 150 30.34 -20.43 -25.60
N GLU A 151 30.72 -21.38 -24.73
CA GLU A 151 29.74 -22.26 -24.08
C GLU A 151 28.86 -21.44 -23.12
N SER A 152 27.53 -21.68 -23.19
CA SER A 152 26.58 -21.00 -22.31
C SER A 152 26.77 -21.42 -20.86
N TYR A 153 26.77 -20.46 -19.95
CA TYR A 153 26.94 -20.73 -18.52
C TYR A 153 26.09 -19.81 -17.65
N SER A 154 25.81 -20.26 -16.45
CA SER A 154 25.39 -19.41 -15.31
C SER A 154 26.50 -19.39 -14.26
N VAL A 155 26.43 -18.46 -13.31
CA VAL A 155 27.40 -18.46 -12.19
C VAL A 155 26.68 -18.85 -10.91
N ARG A 156 27.27 -19.81 -10.19
CA ARG A 156 26.78 -20.27 -8.89
C ARG A 156 27.77 -19.92 -7.78
N ILE A 157 27.21 -19.55 -6.62
CA ILE A 157 28.02 -19.35 -5.42
C ILE A 157 28.34 -20.73 -4.80
N LYS A 158 29.54 -20.87 -4.19
CA LYS A 158 29.88 -22.05 -3.40
C LYS A 158 29.34 -21.90 -1.98
N VAL A 159 28.23 -22.58 -1.69
CA VAL A 159 27.70 -22.66 -0.34
C VAL A 159 28.58 -23.62 0.50
N PRO A 160 28.86 -23.34 1.78
CA PRO A 160 29.50 -24.30 2.69
C PRO A 160 28.76 -25.63 2.69
N LEU A 161 29.49 -26.73 2.90
CA LEU A 161 28.89 -28.07 2.84
C LEU A 161 28.29 -28.52 4.16
N GLU A 162 28.73 -27.92 5.27
CA GLU A 162 28.33 -28.28 6.63
C GLU A 162 28.25 -27.04 7.51
N GLY A 163 27.49 -27.16 8.61
CA GLY A 163 27.36 -26.11 9.61
C GLY A 163 25.97 -25.45 9.66
N THR A 164 25.91 -24.33 10.32
CA THR A 164 24.70 -23.54 10.48
C THR A 164 24.94 -22.11 10.01
N ILE A 165 23.92 -21.45 9.51
CA ILE A 165 23.90 -20.03 9.22
C ILE A 165 22.72 -19.39 9.92
N GLY A 166 22.91 -18.21 10.51
CA GLY A 166 21.85 -17.54 11.26
C GLY A 166 22.07 -16.06 11.37
N PHE A 167 21.04 -15.39 11.85
CA PHE A 167 21.05 -13.96 12.11
C PHE A 167 20.10 -13.63 13.26
N HIS A 168 20.31 -12.47 13.86
CA HIS A 168 19.35 -11.89 14.80
C HIS A 168 18.35 -11.04 14.02
N ASP A 169 17.06 -11.41 14.08
CA ASP A 169 15.98 -10.63 13.52
C ASP A 169 15.42 -9.67 14.57
N MET A 170 15.28 -8.39 14.23
CA MET A 170 14.81 -7.34 15.15
C MET A 170 13.40 -7.59 15.69
N ILE A 171 12.60 -8.45 15.04
CA ILE A 171 11.22 -8.78 15.44
C ILE A 171 11.13 -10.19 16.00
N HIS A 172 11.76 -11.17 15.33
CA HIS A 172 11.62 -12.60 15.65
C HIS A 172 12.73 -13.15 16.53
N GLY A 173 13.79 -12.36 16.81
CA GLY A 173 14.96 -12.82 17.58
C GLY A 173 15.89 -13.71 16.74
N ASP A 174 16.59 -14.63 17.39
CA ASP A 174 17.61 -15.45 16.72
C ASP A 174 16.98 -16.52 15.84
N ILE A 175 17.35 -16.52 14.55
CA ILE A 175 16.89 -17.48 13.55
C ILE A 175 18.12 -18.22 13.01
N GLN A 176 18.07 -19.55 13.01
CA GLN A 176 19.16 -20.41 12.50
C GLN A 176 18.65 -21.40 11.48
N PHE A 177 19.50 -21.72 10.51
CA PHE A 177 19.25 -22.67 9.44
C PHE A 177 20.41 -23.66 9.31
N ASP A 178 20.08 -24.90 8.99
CA ASP A 178 21.09 -25.89 8.59
C ASP A 178 21.55 -25.60 7.17
N VAL A 179 22.87 -25.50 6.96
CA VAL A 179 23.48 -25.23 5.67
C VAL A 179 23.13 -26.33 4.64
N ASN A 180 22.91 -27.57 5.08
CA ASN A 180 22.51 -28.68 4.21
C ASN A 180 21.16 -28.48 3.51
N GLN A 181 20.35 -27.48 3.93
CA GLN A 181 19.11 -27.10 3.27
C GLN A 181 19.35 -26.28 2.00
N TYR A 182 20.58 -25.86 1.74
CA TYR A 182 20.94 -24.98 0.62
C TYR A 182 21.92 -25.68 -0.31
N ASP A 183 21.64 -25.57 -1.60
CA ASP A 183 22.58 -25.95 -2.66
C ASP A 183 23.36 -24.72 -3.17
N ASP A 184 24.28 -24.94 -4.09
CA ASP A 184 24.97 -23.86 -4.78
C ASP A 184 24.01 -23.15 -5.74
N PHE A 185 23.39 -22.06 -5.29
CA PHE A 185 22.39 -21.34 -6.06
C PHE A 185 23.01 -20.36 -7.07
N VAL A 186 22.26 -20.11 -8.14
CA VAL A 186 22.68 -19.17 -9.20
C VAL A 186 22.69 -17.74 -8.66
N ILE A 187 23.78 -17.03 -8.87
CA ILE A 187 23.94 -15.59 -8.59
C ILE A 187 23.87 -14.74 -9.86
N MET A 188 24.32 -15.29 -11.01
CA MET A 188 24.23 -14.65 -12.33
C MET A 188 23.64 -15.65 -13.34
N LYS A 189 22.57 -15.25 -14.01
CA LYS A 189 21.92 -16.06 -15.05
C LYS A 189 22.77 -16.11 -16.32
N SER A 190 22.51 -17.09 -17.22
CA SER A 190 23.18 -17.17 -18.52
C SER A 190 22.93 -15.97 -19.43
N SER A 191 21.87 -15.22 -19.19
CA SER A 191 21.61 -13.93 -19.84
C SER A 191 22.49 -12.78 -19.36
N GLY A 192 23.35 -12.99 -18.35
CA GLY A 192 24.16 -11.93 -17.71
C GLY A 192 23.38 -11.06 -16.74
N ILE A 193 22.14 -11.43 -16.41
CA ILE A 193 21.30 -10.74 -15.43
C ILE A 193 21.51 -11.36 -14.04
N PRO A 194 21.76 -10.56 -12.98
CA PRO A 194 21.91 -11.08 -11.62
C PRO A 194 20.59 -11.65 -11.10
N THR A 195 20.69 -12.60 -10.18
CA THR A 195 19.50 -13.03 -9.41
C THR A 195 19.18 -12.02 -8.33
N TYR A 196 17.93 -12.02 -7.86
CA TYR A 196 17.46 -11.14 -6.79
C TYR A 196 18.40 -11.12 -5.58
N ASN A 197 18.73 -12.28 -5.02
CA ASN A 197 19.56 -12.36 -3.81
C ASN A 197 20.96 -11.77 -4.00
N PHE A 198 21.53 -11.87 -5.18
CA PHE A 198 22.84 -11.30 -5.46
C PHE A 198 22.77 -9.78 -5.65
N ALA A 199 21.84 -9.30 -6.48
CA ALA A 199 21.69 -7.88 -6.74
C ALA A 199 21.38 -7.09 -5.45
N VAL A 200 20.45 -7.58 -4.63
CA VAL A 200 20.07 -6.89 -3.38
C VAL A 200 21.24 -6.78 -2.39
N VAL A 201 22.07 -7.83 -2.27
CA VAL A 201 23.23 -7.80 -1.37
C VAL A 201 24.28 -6.78 -1.85
N VAL A 202 24.59 -6.79 -3.13
CA VAL A 202 25.56 -5.83 -3.71
C VAL A 202 25.06 -4.40 -3.51
N ASP A 203 23.78 -4.16 -3.76
CA ASP A 203 23.20 -2.83 -3.62
C ASP A 203 23.10 -2.37 -2.16
N ASP A 204 22.61 -3.23 -1.27
CA ASP A 204 22.48 -2.90 0.15
C ASP A 204 23.85 -2.57 0.77
N HIS A 205 24.90 -3.28 0.38
CA HIS A 205 26.26 -2.99 0.81
C HIS A 205 26.78 -1.67 0.23
N LEU A 206 26.73 -1.48 -1.08
CA LEU A 206 27.31 -0.31 -1.76
C LEU A 206 26.54 0.98 -1.48
N MET A 207 25.24 0.87 -1.21
CA MET A 207 24.40 2.00 -0.79
C MET A 207 24.45 2.24 0.74
N GLY A 208 25.25 1.43 1.47
CA GLY A 208 25.49 1.61 2.90
C GLY A 208 24.26 1.34 3.77
N MET A 209 23.41 0.40 3.38
CA MET A 209 22.24 0.04 4.20
C MET A 209 22.66 -0.52 5.54
N THR A 210 22.16 0.06 6.61
CA THR A 210 22.41 -0.39 7.99
C THR A 210 21.37 -1.38 8.46
N HIS A 211 20.13 -1.22 7.98
CA HIS A 211 18.99 -2.07 8.34
C HIS A 211 18.18 -2.44 7.09
N VAL A 212 17.72 -3.69 7.05
CA VAL A 212 16.88 -4.26 6.00
C VAL A 212 15.55 -4.66 6.61
N LEU A 213 14.58 -3.74 6.54
CA LEU A 213 13.23 -3.95 7.05
C LEU A 213 12.32 -4.33 5.88
N ARG A 214 11.69 -5.50 5.95
CA ARG A 214 10.89 -6.05 4.84
C ARG A 214 9.84 -7.05 5.32
N ALA A 215 9.01 -7.57 4.41
CA ALA A 215 8.01 -8.57 4.77
C ALA A 215 8.64 -9.93 5.13
N GLU A 216 8.01 -10.68 6.05
CA GLU A 216 8.50 -11.96 6.56
C GLU A 216 8.62 -13.05 5.48
N GLU A 217 7.95 -12.91 4.33
CA GLU A 217 8.12 -13.83 3.19
C GLU A 217 9.57 -13.87 2.68
N HIS A 218 10.39 -12.90 3.05
CA HIS A 218 11.82 -12.83 2.74
C HIS A 218 12.73 -13.49 3.78
N VAL A 219 12.23 -13.99 4.88
CA VAL A 219 13.03 -14.71 5.89
C VAL A 219 13.84 -15.85 5.25
N SER A 220 13.23 -16.62 4.37
CA SER A 220 13.89 -17.72 3.64
C SER A 220 14.93 -17.27 2.61
N ASN A 221 14.94 -15.98 2.23
CA ASN A 221 15.97 -15.40 1.37
C ASN A 221 17.21 -14.96 2.15
N THR A 222 17.03 -14.61 3.43
CA THR A 222 18.10 -14.06 4.26
C THR A 222 19.34 -14.96 4.36
N PRO A 223 19.23 -16.28 4.56
CA PRO A 223 20.41 -17.17 4.57
C PRO A 223 21.19 -17.13 3.26
N LYS A 224 20.51 -17.10 2.09
CA LYS A 224 21.17 -16.99 0.80
C LYS A 224 21.94 -15.68 0.67
N GLN A 225 21.38 -14.59 1.17
CA GLN A 225 22.03 -13.29 1.19
C GLN A 225 23.22 -13.26 2.13
N LEU A 226 23.11 -13.89 3.31
CA LEU A 226 24.23 -14.03 4.24
C LEU A 226 25.40 -14.83 3.64
N PHE A 227 25.16 -15.90 2.87
CA PHE A 227 26.23 -16.60 2.15
C PHE A 227 26.97 -15.66 1.17
N ILE A 228 26.25 -14.75 0.52
CA ILE A 228 26.85 -13.79 -0.40
C ILE A 228 27.67 -12.76 0.38
N TYR A 229 27.14 -12.20 1.49
CA TYR A 229 27.89 -11.31 2.38
C TYR A 229 29.17 -11.94 2.87
N GLN A 230 29.11 -13.19 3.37
CA GLN A 230 30.27 -13.94 3.84
C GLN A 230 31.28 -14.19 2.71
N ALA A 231 30.83 -14.57 1.51
CA ALA A 231 31.72 -14.82 0.38
C ALA A 231 32.46 -13.57 -0.08
N LEU A 232 31.80 -12.39 -0.02
CA LEU A 232 32.41 -11.10 -0.34
C LEU A 232 33.22 -10.49 0.82
N GLY A 233 33.18 -11.12 2.01
CA GLY A 233 33.85 -10.57 3.20
C GLY A 233 33.21 -9.30 3.74
N TRP A 234 31.92 -9.10 3.48
CA TRP A 234 31.17 -7.94 3.90
C TRP A 234 30.38 -8.19 5.18
N GLU A 235 30.25 -7.12 5.98
CA GLU A 235 29.35 -7.11 7.13
C GLU A 235 27.90 -7.00 6.63
N ALA A 236 27.04 -7.89 7.12
CA ALA A 236 25.60 -7.84 6.80
C ALA A 236 24.89 -6.76 7.62
N PRO A 237 23.84 -6.13 7.06
CA PRO A 237 22.99 -5.20 7.81
C PRO A 237 22.18 -5.94 8.88
N GLN A 238 21.55 -5.19 9.78
CA GLN A 238 20.55 -5.74 10.67
C GLN A 238 19.27 -6.05 9.89
N PHE A 239 18.59 -7.16 10.23
CA PHE A 239 17.36 -7.57 9.54
C PHE A 239 16.15 -7.43 10.46
N GLY A 240 15.02 -7.00 9.90
CA GLY A 240 13.73 -7.01 10.56
C GLY A 240 12.64 -7.46 9.57
N HIS A 241 11.99 -8.59 9.88
CA HIS A 241 10.97 -9.18 9.02
C HIS A 241 9.58 -8.99 9.61
N MET A 242 8.82 -8.06 9.00
CA MET A 242 7.48 -7.71 9.44
C MET A 242 6.48 -8.80 9.09
N PRO A 243 5.59 -9.20 10.03
CA PRO A 243 4.59 -10.24 9.79
C PRO A 243 3.68 -9.92 8.60
N MET A 244 3.13 -10.97 7.98
CA MET A 244 2.20 -10.80 6.85
C MET A 244 0.91 -10.09 7.24
N ILE A 245 0.27 -9.48 6.24
CA ILE A 245 -1.13 -9.06 6.31
C ILE A 245 -1.98 -10.19 5.75
N LEU A 246 -2.87 -10.71 6.57
CA LEU A 246 -3.78 -11.80 6.21
C LEU A 246 -5.15 -11.26 5.86
N ALA A 247 -5.86 -11.95 4.99
CA ALA A 247 -7.28 -11.73 4.75
C ALA A 247 -8.13 -12.18 5.97
N PRO A 248 -9.43 -11.82 6.04
CA PRO A 248 -10.32 -12.25 7.11
C PRO A 248 -10.41 -13.77 7.29
N ASP A 249 -10.24 -14.53 6.21
CA ASP A 249 -10.17 -16.00 6.20
C ASP A 249 -8.79 -16.55 6.61
N ARG A 250 -7.86 -15.68 7.04
CA ARG A 250 -6.47 -15.95 7.39
C ARG A 250 -5.60 -16.47 6.23
N SER A 251 -6.08 -16.43 5.01
CA SER A 251 -5.24 -16.64 3.83
C SER A 251 -4.39 -15.40 3.50
N LYS A 252 -3.39 -15.54 2.65
CA LYS A 252 -2.62 -14.37 2.15
C LYS A 252 -3.58 -13.38 1.47
N LEU A 253 -3.49 -12.11 1.85
CA LEU A 253 -4.31 -11.05 1.25
C LEU A 253 -4.05 -10.96 -0.26
N SER A 254 -5.12 -10.91 -1.05
CA SER A 254 -5.07 -10.87 -2.51
C SER A 254 -6.28 -10.12 -3.07
N LYS A 255 -6.25 -9.77 -4.36
CA LYS A 255 -7.32 -9.02 -5.06
C LYS A 255 -8.72 -9.61 -4.92
N ARG A 256 -8.87 -10.92 -4.70
CA ARG A 256 -10.17 -11.56 -4.44
C ARG A 256 -10.86 -11.07 -3.15
N HIS A 257 -10.12 -10.41 -2.26
CA HIS A 257 -10.62 -9.92 -0.98
C HIS A 257 -11.02 -8.43 -1.03
N GLY A 258 -11.08 -7.82 -2.21
CA GLY A 258 -11.42 -6.43 -2.44
C GLY A 258 -10.22 -5.58 -2.85
N ALA A 259 -10.30 -4.28 -2.61
CA ALA A 259 -9.20 -3.35 -2.89
C ALA A 259 -7.95 -3.72 -2.10
N THR A 260 -6.82 -3.80 -2.79
CA THR A 260 -5.53 -4.19 -2.21
C THR A 260 -4.38 -3.29 -2.61
N SER A 261 -4.59 -2.38 -3.56
CA SER A 261 -3.61 -1.39 -3.98
C SER A 261 -3.96 0.01 -3.47
N VAL A 262 -2.94 0.83 -3.28
CA VAL A 262 -3.11 2.23 -2.85
C VAL A 262 -3.99 3.00 -3.83
N GLU A 263 -3.83 2.79 -5.13
CA GLU A 263 -4.61 3.46 -6.17
C GLU A 263 -6.10 3.07 -6.14
N GLU A 264 -6.41 1.78 -5.86
CA GLU A 264 -7.80 1.34 -5.69
C GLU A 264 -8.47 2.04 -4.50
N PHE A 265 -7.77 2.22 -3.37
CA PHE A 265 -8.31 2.97 -2.23
C PHE A 265 -8.47 4.45 -2.55
N ARG A 266 -7.50 5.06 -3.22
CA ARG A 266 -7.56 6.45 -3.66
C ARG A 266 -8.78 6.69 -4.56
N SER A 267 -8.99 5.84 -5.56
CA SER A 267 -10.14 5.95 -6.47
C SER A 267 -11.50 5.73 -5.80
N GLN A 268 -11.55 4.97 -4.70
CA GLN A 268 -12.74 4.81 -3.87
C GLN A 268 -12.96 5.96 -2.88
N GLY A 269 -12.08 6.95 -2.87
CA GLY A 269 -12.21 8.15 -2.04
C GLY A 269 -11.73 7.98 -0.60
N TYR A 270 -10.82 7.05 -0.33
CA TYR A 270 -10.11 7.01 0.94
C TYR A 270 -9.07 8.12 1.01
N LEU A 271 -8.84 8.63 2.20
CA LEU A 271 -7.83 9.65 2.50
C LEU A 271 -6.48 9.00 2.80
N PRO A 272 -5.36 9.60 2.35
CA PRO A 272 -4.03 9.05 2.66
C PRO A 272 -3.76 8.99 4.16
N GLU A 273 -4.23 9.94 4.94
CA GLU A 273 -4.12 9.98 6.40
C GLU A 273 -4.75 8.73 7.05
N ALA A 274 -5.92 8.32 6.57
CA ALA A 274 -6.61 7.13 7.06
C ALA A 274 -5.87 5.84 6.67
N ILE A 275 -5.38 5.75 5.44
CA ILE A 275 -4.60 4.60 4.97
C ILE A 275 -3.32 4.45 5.80
N ILE A 276 -2.56 5.53 5.99
CA ILE A 276 -1.32 5.53 6.78
C ILE A 276 -1.58 5.07 8.21
N ASN A 277 -2.56 5.67 8.88
CA ASN A 277 -2.89 5.33 10.26
C ASN A 277 -3.33 3.85 10.37
N TYR A 278 -4.18 3.39 9.44
CA TYR A 278 -4.61 2.01 9.41
C TYR A 278 -3.46 1.03 9.17
N LEU A 279 -2.57 1.31 8.20
CA LEU A 279 -1.41 0.48 7.92
C LEU A 279 -0.43 0.43 9.10
N THR A 280 -0.31 1.51 9.86
CA THR A 280 0.49 1.55 11.09
C THR A 280 -0.03 0.55 12.11
N LEU A 281 -1.34 0.52 12.34
CA LEU A 281 -1.98 -0.44 13.26
C LEU A 281 -1.89 -1.91 12.80
N LEU A 282 -1.55 -2.16 11.54
CA LEU A 282 -1.30 -3.51 11.04
C LEU A 282 0.14 -3.97 11.35
N GLY A 283 0.48 -4.01 12.61
CA GLY A 283 1.75 -4.53 13.11
C GLY A 283 2.43 -3.69 14.18
N TRP A 284 1.95 -2.47 14.44
CA TRP A 284 2.47 -1.60 15.49
C TRP A 284 1.34 -0.79 16.13
N ALA A 285 1.52 -0.40 17.40
CA ALA A 285 0.61 0.50 18.11
C ALA A 285 1.38 1.36 19.11
N PRO A 286 0.94 2.59 19.39
CA PRO A 286 1.62 3.51 20.32
C PRO A 286 1.66 3.02 21.78
N GLY A 287 0.85 2.02 22.13
CA GLY A 287 0.82 1.45 23.49
C GLY A 287 -0.21 2.09 24.42
N ASN A 288 -1.05 2.96 23.89
CA ASN A 288 -2.26 3.49 24.51
C ASN A 288 -3.50 3.03 23.70
N ASP A 289 -4.70 3.39 24.15
CA ASP A 289 -5.95 3.02 23.49
C ASP A 289 -6.31 3.95 22.32
N GLU A 290 -5.40 4.86 21.92
CA GLU A 290 -5.62 5.74 20.77
C GLU A 290 -5.48 4.98 19.47
N GLU A 291 -6.50 5.08 18.62
CA GLU A 291 -6.52 4.46 17.30
C GLU A 291 -6.36 5.48 16.15
N ILE A 292 -6.55 6.78 16.43
CA ILE A 292 -6.43 7.87 15.46
C ILE A 292 -5.24 8.76 15.87
N PHE A 293 -4.22 8.79 15.04
CA PHE A 293 -3.00 9.55 15.29
C PHE A 293 -2.35 10.03 14.00
N SER A 294 -1.63 11.15 14.08
CA SER A 294 -0.96 11.72 12.91
C SER A 294 0.34 10.97 12.58
N LEU A 295 0.81 11.14 11.34
CA LEU A 295 2.10 10.65 10.90
C LEU A 295 3.25 11.23 11.75
N GLU A 296 3.19 12.53 12.01
CA GLU A 296 4.20 13.27 12.77
C GLU A 296 4.25 12.84 14.25
N ASP A 297 3.11 12.59 14.86
CA ASP A 297 3.06 12.13 16.26
C ASP A 297 3.54 10.69 16.37
N THR A 298 3.24 9.87 15.36
CA THR A 298 3.75 8.50 15.28
C THR A 298 5.29 8.48 15.26
N VAL A 299 5.94 9.31 14.45
CA VAL A 299 7.41 9.39 14.39
C VAL A 299 8.04 9.64 15.76
N LYS A 300 7.42 10.50 16.59
CA LYS A 300 7.96 10.86 17.91
C LYS A 300 7.99 9.69 18.90
N VAL A 301 7.07 8.74 18.74
CA VAL A 301 6.88 7.62 19.67
C VAL A 301 7.19 6.26 19.04
N PHE A 302 7.55 6.26 17.75
CA PHE A 302 7.82 5.05 17.01
C PHE A 302 9.05 4.32 17.56
N ASP A 303 8.84 3.09 17.96
CA ASP A 303 9.86 2.18 18.44
C ASP A 303 9.67 0.84 17.74
N PHE A 304 10.64 0.47 16.92
CA PHE A 304 10.60 -0.75 16.13
C PHE A 304 10.57 -2.02 17.00
N SER A 305 11.10 -1.96 18.22
CA SER A 305 11.06 -3.08 19.16
C SER A 305 9.64 -3.45 19.61
N LYS A 306 8.67 -2.55 19.43
CA LYS A 306 7.24 -2.76 19.71
C LYS A 306 6.47 -3.37 18.53
N MET A 307 7.15 -3.74 17.45
CA MET A 307 6.50 -4.43 16.34
C MET A 307 5.90 -5.77 16.78
N SER A 308 4.67 -6.02 16.37
CA SER A 308 4.03 -7.32 16.61
C SER A 308 4.75 -8.43 15.87
N GLN A 309 4.93 -9.57 16.53
CA GLN A 309 5.41 -10.80 15.88
C GLN A 309 4.28 -11.58 15.18
N LYS A 310 3.02 -11.19 15.41
CA LYS A 310 1.87 -11.90 14.87
C LYS A 310 1.37 -11.23 13.60
N ALA A 311 0.95 -12.06 12.64
CA ALA A 311 0.29 -11.58 11.43
C ALA A 311 -0.97 -10.75 11.77
N ALA A 312 -1.12 -9.61 11.11
CA ALA A 312 -2.28 -8.75 11.25
C ALA A 312 -3.38 -9.17 10.27
N VAL A 313 -4.63 -9.15 10.72
CA VAL A 313 -5.78 -9.44 9.85
C VAL A 313 -6.32 -8.12 9.28
N TYR A 314 -6.45 -8.07 7.96
CA TYR A 314 -7.02 -6.93 7.25
C TYR A 314 -8.52 -6.82 7.52
N ASP A 315 -8.95 -5.67 8.00
CA ASP A 315 -10.36 -5.33 8.28
C ASP A 315 -10.76 -4.04 7.53
N VAL A 316 -11.44 -4.21 6.42
CA VAL A 316 -11.93 -3.09 5.61
C VAL A 316 -12.96 -2.24 6.36
N LYS A 317 -13.75 -2.84 7.27
CA LYS A 317 -14.74 -2.09 8.05
C LYS A 317 -14.06 -1.11 9.00
N LYS A 318 -12.99 -1.57 9.66
CA LYS A 318 -12.16 -0.69 10.51
C LYS A 318 -11.52 0.43 9.69
N LEU A 319 -10.93 0.13 8.53
CA LEU A 319 -10.38 1.15 7.63
C LEU A 319 -11.45 2.17 7.20
N THR A 320 -12.62 1.71 6.79
CA THR A 320 -13.72 2.58 6.38
C THR A 320 -14.23 3.45 7.55
N TRP A 321 -14.32 2.88 8.74
CA TRP A 321 -14.63 3.65 9.94
C TRP A 321 -13.60 4.73 10.21
N MET A 322 -12.31 4.40 10.19
CA MET A 322 -11.22 5.36 10.37
C MET A 322 -11.25 6.48 9.33
N ASN A 323 -11.50 6.12 8.08
CA ASN A 323 -11.64 7.11 7.01
C ASN A 323 -12.76 8.11 7.30
N GLY A 324 -13.90 7.63 7.81
CA GLY A 324 -15.01 8.50 8.25
C GLY A 324 -14.63 9.42 9.43
N GLN A 325 -13.73 8.98 10.34
CA GLN A 325 -13.21 9.84 11.41
C GLN A 325 -12.36 10.98 10.82
N TYR A 326 -11.43 10.65 9.92
CA TYR A 326 -10.61 11.66 9.24
C TYR A 326 -11.43 12.62 8.39
N LEU A 327 -12.43 12.16 7.65
CA LEU A 327 -13.35 13.01 6.91
C LEU A 327 -14.03 14.06 7.82
N SER A 328 -14.42 13.64 9.01
CA SER A 328 -15.13 14.51 9.96
C SER A 328 -14.21 15.47 10.70
N SER A 329 -12.95 15.08 10.97
CA SER A 329 -12.05 15.82 11.88
C SER A 329 -11.01 16.68 11.17
N LEU A 330 -10.62 16.34 9.94
CA LEU A 330 -9.63 17.13 9.20
C LEU A 330 -10.18 18.54 8.83
N PRO A 331 -9.28 19.53 8.66
CA PRO A 331 -9.67 20.85 8.22
C PRO A 331 -10.54 20.82 6.96
N LEU A 332 -11.58 21.67 6.93
CA LEU A 332 -12.55 21.68 5.84
C LEU A 332 -11.89 21.91 4.47
N ASP A 333 -10.97 22.87 4.39
CA ASP A 333 -10.27 23.19 3.13
C ASP A 333 -9.54 21.96 2.57
N ARG A 334 -8.92 21.14 3.44
CA ARG A 334 -8.26 19.89 3.05
C ARG A 334 -9.23 18.88 2.44
N ILE A 335 -10.43 18.76 3.03
CA ILE A 335 -11.47 17.84 2.53
C ILE A 335 -12.12 18.37 1.24
N VAL A 336 -12.38 19.65 1.16
CA VAL A 336 -12.92 20.32 -0.04
C VAL A 336 -11.99 20.07 -1.24
N GLU A 337 -10.69 20.33 -1.09
CA GLU A 337 -9.69 20.08 -2.12
C GLU A 337 -9.68 18.62 -2.57
N ALA A 338 -9.69 17.68 -1.61
CA ALA A 338 -9.69 16.25 -1.88
C ALA A 338 -11.00 15.75 -2.54
N ALA A 339 -12.13 16.40 -2.30
CA ALA A 339 -13.43 16.03 -2.85
C ALA A 339 -13.63 16.47 -4.30
N ILE A 340 -13.03 17.59 -4.72
CA ILE A 340 -13.20 18.18 -6.05
C ILE A 340 -13.10 17.15 -7.19
N PRO A 341 -12.09 16.26 -7.26
CA PRO A 341 -11.98 15.30 -8.35
C PRO A 341 -13.21 14.40 -8.50
N PHE A 342 -13.82 13.97 -7.40
CA PHE A 342 -14.99 13.09 -7.38
C PHE A 342 -16.25 13.80 -7.86
N PHE A 343 -16.41 15.09 -7.53
CA PHE A 343 -17.50 15.90 -8.05
C PHE A 343 -17.36 16.18 -9.55
N LYS A 344 -16.13 16.46 -10.02
CA LYS A 344 -15.84 16.65 -11.45
C LYS A 344 -16.07 15.38 -12.26
N GLU A 345 -15.62 14.22 -11.76
CA GLU A 345 -15.82 12.93 -12.40
C GLU A 345 -17.31 12.60 -12.62
N LYS A 346 -18.16 12.98 -11.67
CA LYS A 346 -19.62 12.86 -11.78
C LYS A 346 -20.27 13.95 -12.63
N GLY A 347 -19.50 14.92 -13.11
CA GLY A 347 -20.01 16.08 -13.86
C GLY A 347 -21.00 16.92 -13.05
N LEU A 348 -20.77 17.05 -11.74
CA LEU A 348 -21.56 17.88 -10.84
C LEU A 348 -21.03 19.32 -10.79
N VAL A 349 -19.73 19.50 -10.92
CA VAL A 349 -19.06 20.80 -10.92
C VAL A 349 -17.95 20.85 -11.97
N ASP A 350 -17.62 22.07 -12.41
CA ASP A 350 -16.42 22.39 -13.18
C ASP A 350 -15.65 23.53 -12.51
N ASP A 351 -14.54 23.95 -13.11
CA ASP A 351 -13.69 25.03 -12.56
C ASP A 351 -14.40 26.36 -12.50
N ALA A 352 -15.29 26.65 -13.46
CA ALA A 352 -16.06 27.90 -13.51
C ALA A 352 -17.09 27.92 -12.36
N TYR A 353 -17.78 26.81 -12.15
CA TYR A 353 -18.73 26.66 -11.04
C TYR A 353 -18.02 26.83 -9.69
N LEU A 354 -16.89 26.15 -9.49
CA LEU A 354 -16.11 26.20 -8.24
C LEU A 354 -15.61 27.63 -7.95
N ALA A 355 -15.18 28.35 -8.98
CA ALA A 355 -14.74 29.73 -8.83
C ALA A 355 -15.89 30.69 -8.44
N ALA A 356 -17.09 30.47 -8.98
CA ALA A 356 -18.27 31.28 -8.71
C ALA A 356 -18.96 30.96 -7.37
N HIS A 357 -18.87 29.71 -6.90
CA HIS A 357 -19.66 29.19 -5.78
C HIS A 357 -18.79 28.55 -4.69
N LYS A 358 -17.57 29.03 -4.46
CA LYS A 358 -16.57 28.45 -3.55
C LYS A 358 -17.14 28.22 -2.15
N ASP A 359 -17.77 29.21 -1.55
CA ASP A 359 -18.27 29.16 -0.17
C ASP A 359 -19.45 28.19 -0.05
N TYR A 360 -20.34 28.18 -1.04
CA TYR A 360 -21.45 27.24 -1.12
C TYR A 360 -20.94 25.81 -1.22
N PHE A 361 -19.98 25.52 -2.10
CA PHE A 361 -19.40 24.21 -2.27
C PHE A 361 -18.72 23.71 -0.99
N ALA A 362 -17.94 24.57 -0.34
CA ALA A 362 -17.29 24.25 0.93
C ALA A 362 -18.32 23.90 2.03
N HIS A 363 -19.36 24.72 2.14
CA HIS A 363 -20.42 24.48 3.12
C HIS A 363 -21.18 23.17 2.83
N LEU A 364 -21.50 22.88 1.58
CA LEU A 364 -22.13 21.63 1.15
C LEU A 364 -21.26 20.41 1.52
N VAL A 365 -19.97 20.46 1.22
CA VAL A 365 -19.04 19.38 1.59
C VAL A 365 -19.01 19.19 3.11
N ASP A 366 -19.00 20.27 3.89
CA ASP A 366 -19.00 20.21 5.37
C ASP A 366 -20.25 19.53 5.93
N VAL A 367 -21.40 19.86 5.41
CA VAL A 367 -22.68 19.27 5.83
C VAL A 367 -22.76 17.77 5.50
N VAL A 368 -22.18 17.35 4.37
CA VAL A 368 -22.26 15.95 3.89
C VAL A 368 -21.21 15.07 4.49
N ARG A 369 -19.95 15.54 4.60
CA ARG A 369 -18.78 14.73 5.00
C ARG A 369 -18.94 13.97 6.32
N VAL A 370 -19.68 14.54 7.28
CA VAL A 370 -19.90 13.95 8.60
C VAL A 370 -20.88 12.74 8.58
N ARG A 371 -21.54 12.50 7.46
CA ARG A 371 -22.57 11.47 7.29
C ARG A 371 -22.11 10.27 6.45
N VAL A 372 -20.99 10.39 5.79
CA VAL A 372 -20.46 9.40 4.84
C VAL A 372 -19.07 8.92 5.27
N LYS A 373 -18.50 7.97 4.55
CA LYS A 373 -17.25 7.35 4.94
C LYS A 373 -16.12 7.57 3.94
N THR A 374 -16.42 7.95 2.69
CA THR A 374 -15.41 8.20 1.65
C THR A 374 -15.72 9.48 0.88
N LEU A 375 -14.71 10.04 0.20
CA LEU A 375 -14.88 11.22 -0.67
C LEU A 375 -15.81 10.94 -1.86
N ALA A 376 -15.77 9.70 -2.38
CA ALA A 376 -16.71 9.29 -3.41
C ALA A 376 -18.16 9.34 -2.92
N GLU A 377 -18.39 8.88 -1.68
CA GLU A 377 -19.73 8.98 -1.06
C GLU A 377 -20.14 10.42 -0.77
N VAL A 378 -19.20 11.35 -0.51
CA VAL A 378 -19.54 12.79 -0.39
C VAL A 378 -20.15 13.29 -1.70
N ALA A 379 -19.52 13.01 -2.85
CA ALA A 379 -20.03 13.40 -4.15
C ALA A 379 -21.35 12.71 -4.49
N ASP A 380 -21.48 11.39 -4.19
CA ASP A 380 -22.71 10.63 -4.39
C ASP A 380 -23.89 11.17 -3.58
N ALA A 381 -23.64 11.46 -2.31
CA ALA A 381 -24.66 11.98 -1.42
C ALA A 381 -25.06 13.42 -1.74
N SER A 382 -24.25 14.12 -2.51
CA SER A 382 -24.47 15.53 -2.89
C SER A 382 -25.17 15.71 -4.23
N THR A 383 -25.47 14.64 -4.99
CA THR A 383 -25.96 14.73 -6.38
C THR A 383 -27.23 15.59 -6.48
N TYR A 384 -28.16 15.46 -5.54
CA TYR A 384 -29.44 16.17 -5.55
C TYR A 384 -29.34 17.68 -5.31
N PHE A 385 -28.17 18.19 -4.93
CA PHE A 385 -27.92 19.65 -4.87
C PHE A 385 -27.56 20.27 -6.23
N PHE A 386 -27.23 19.43 -7.23
CA PHE A 386 -26.73 19.89 -8.54
C PHE A 386 -27.59 19.43 -9.70
N LYS A 387 -28.39 18.37 -9.54
CA LYS A 387 -29.17 17.77 -10.63
C LYS A 387 -30.54 17.32 -10.11
N ASP A 388 -31.52 17.32 -11.02
CA ASP A 388 -32.79 16.68 -10.77
C ASP A 388 -32.62 15.19 -10.44
N LEU A 389 -33.56 14.65 -9.68
CA LEU A 389 -33.52 13.24 -9.26
C LEU A 389 -33.81 12.31 -10.45
N ASP A 390 -32.93 11.36 -10.69
CA ASP A 390 -33.15 10.30 -11.70
C ASP A 390 -34.13 9.23 -11.23
N GLY A 391 -34.45 9.19 -9.93
CA GLY A 391 -35.37 8.23 -9.32
C GLY A 391 -35.35 8.26 -7.79
N TYR A 392 -36.01 7.29 -7.21
CA TYR A 392 -36.17 7.16 -5.77
C TYR A 392 -35.74 5.77 -5.29
N GLU A 393 -35.18 5.70 -4.09
CA GLU A 393 -34.83 4.44 -3.41
C GLU A 393 -36.06 3.55 -3.24
N GLU A 394 -36.09 2.35 -3.83
CA GLU A 394 -37.26 1.44 -3.85
C GLU A 394 -37.83 1.19 -2.47
N LYS A 395 -37.00 0.80 -1.49
CA LYS A 395 -37.41 0.59 -0.10
C LYS A 395 -37.96 1.86 0.55
N GLY A 396 -37.48 3.01 0.13
CA GLY A 396 -37.97 4.32 0.56
C GLY A 396 -39.37 4.58 0.03
N VAL A 397 -39.59 4.30 -1.26
CA VAL A 397 -40.91 4.43 -1.91
C VAL A 397 -41.95 3.53 -1.21
N GLU A 398 -41.64 2.25 -1.04
CA GLU A 398 -42.52 1.29 -0.34
C GLU A 398 -42.89 1.75 1.06
N LYS A 399 -41.96 2.37 1.77
CA LYS A 399 -42.16 2.75 3.19
C LYS A 399 -42.79 4.14 3.33
N HIS A 400 -42.46 5.10 2.47
CA HIS A 400 -42.76 6.51 2.68
C HIS A 400 -43.66 7.14 1.60
N PHE A 401 -43.86 6.55 0.42
CA PHE A 401 -44.77 7.06 -0.60
C PHE A 401 -46.07 6.25 -0.57
N LYS A 402 -46.80 6.34 0.56
CA LYS A 402 -48.10 5.68 0.74
C LYS A 402 -49.23 6.56 0.26
N PRO A 403 -50.42 5.97 -0.04
CA PRO A 403 -51.65 6.74 -0.25
C PRO A 403 -51.89 7.71 0.91
N GLY A 404 -52.13 8.96 0.61
CA GLY A 404 -52.25 10.04 1.62
C GLY A 404 -50.99 10.87 1.81
N ASN A 405 -49.79 10.37 1.53
CA ASN A 405 -48.57 11.19 1.64
C ASN A 405 -48.44 12.24 0.54
N ALA A 406 -49.15 12.07 -0.58
CA ALA A 406 -49.19 13.11 -1.63
C ALA A 406 -49.83 14.42 -1.12
N SER A 407 -50.90 14.33 -0.34
CA SER A 407 -51.54 15.48 0.30
C SER A 407 -50.67 16.12 1.37
N LEU A 408 -49.91 15.30 2.13
CA LEU A 408 -48.94 15.77 3.10
C LEU A 408 -47.83 16.55 2.42
N LEU A 409 -47.22 15.99 1.35
CA LEU A 409 -46.13 16.63 0.61
C LEU A 409 -46.59 17.96 -0.03
N ARG A 410 -47.82 18.01 -0.55
CA ARG A 410 -48.40 19.24 -1.06
C ARG A 410 -48.57 20.28 0.05
N LYS A 411 -49.04 19.89 1.23
CA LYS A 411 -49.15 20.76 2.40
C LYS A 411 -47.78 21.29 2.83
N CYS A 412 -46.75 20.44 2.83
CA CYS A 412 -45.38 20.86 3.10
C CYS A 412 -44.90 21.90 2.09
N HIS A 413 -45.09 21.63 0.79
CA HIS A 413 -44.74 22.57 -0.28
C HIS A 413 -45.41 23.93 -0.08
N ASP A 414 -46.74 23.95 0.10
CA ASP A 414 -47.49 25.21 0.20
C ASP A 414 -47.11 26.02 1.46
N LYS A 415 -46.83 25.32 2.57
CA LYS A 415 -46.34 25.94 3.82
C LYS A 415 -44.97 26.55 3.66
N LEU A 416 -44.05 25.85 3.00
CA LEU A 416 -42.69 26.35 2.72
C LEU A 416 -42.71 27.55 1.76
N ALA A 417 -43.55 27.46 0.73
CA ALA A 417 -43.69 28.56 -0.26
C ALA A 417 -44.24 29.85 0.33
N ALA A 418 -44.98 29.77 1.44
CA ALA A 418 -45.54 30.88 2.15
C ALA A 418 -44.63 31.50 3.22
N LEU A 419 -43.43 30.92 3.46
CA LEU A 419 -42.51 31.44 4.49
C LEU A 419 -41.94 32.80 4.08
N PRO A 420 -41.99 33.81 4.96
CA PRO A 420 -41.41 35.13 4.67
C PRO A 420 -39.88 35.13 4.70
N VAL A 421 -39.29 34.21 5.44
CA VAL A 421 -37.85 33.95 5.54
C VAL A 421 -37.64 32.46 5.39
N PHE A 422 -36.69 32.06 4.56
CA PHE A 422 -36.38 30.64 4.31
C PHE A 422 -35.03 30.31 4.92
N ASP A 423 -35.02 29.96 6.21
CA ASP A 423 -33.85 29.59 6.96
C ASP A 423 -34.13 28.29 7.76
N LEU A 424 -33.10 27.81 8.49
CA LEU A 424 -33.17 26.59 9.25
C LEU A 424 -34.32 26.61 10.27
N ALA A 425 -34.45 27.70 11.04
CA ALA A 425 -35.42 27.80 12.12
C ALA A 425 -36.86 27.87 11.61
N THR A 426 -37.12 28.72 10.58
CA THR A 426 -38.45 28.89 10.02
C THR A 426 -38.91 27.66 9.25
N THR A 427 -38.03 26.96 8.55
CA THR A 427 -38.38 25.71 7.85
C THR A 427 -38.67 24.60 8.85
N GLU A 428 -37.90 24.45 9.93
CA GLU A 428 -38.13 23.46 11.00
C GLU A 428 -39.43 23.73 11.72
N GLN A 429 -39.69 24.98 12.07
CA GLN A 429 -40.92 25.40 12.73
C GLN A 429 -42.15 25.09 11.85
N ALA A 430 -42.10 25.34 10.55
CA ALA A 430 -43.18 25.04 9.62
C ALA A 430 -43.55 23.54 9.62
N TYR A 431 -42.56 22.64 9.72
CA TYR A 431 -42.79 21.21 9.78
C TYR A 431 -43.35 20.76 11.12
N HIS A 432 -42.98 21.37 12.24
CA HIS A 432 -43.62 21.13 13.54
C HIS A 432 -45.11 21.51 13.50
N GLU A 433 -45.42 22.70 12.93
CA GLU A 433 -46.82 23.12 12.79
C GLU A 433 -47.66 22.18 11.92
N ILE A 434 -47.08 21.66 10.81
CA ILE A 434 -47.74 20.63 9.98
C ILE A 434 -47.99 19.35 10.75
N ALA A 435 -47.04 18.87 11.54
CA ALA A 435 -47.18 17.68 12.36
C ALA A 435 -48.33 17.83 13.37
N ASP A 436 -48.34 18.98 14.06
CA ASP A 436 -49.38 19.31 15.06
C ASP A 436 -50.77 19.46 14.41
N GLU A 437 -50.87 20.20 13.32
CA GLU A 437 -52.15 20.40 12.57
C GLU A 437 -52.72 19.08 12.03
N MET A 438 -51.85 18.12 11.66
CA MET A 438 -52.29 16.81 11.17
C MET A 438 -52.39 15.75 12.25
N GLY A 439 -52.02 16.03 13.49
CA GLY A 439 -52.03 15.07 14.60
C GLY A 439 -51.10 13.86 14.36
N ILE A 440 -49.98 14.05 13.66
CA ILE A 440 -49.02 12.97 13.34
C ILE A 440 -47.66 13.26 13.96
N SER A 441 -46.84 12.22 14.14
CA SER A 441 -45.49 12.40 14.65
C SER A 441 -44.62 13.12 13.62
N PHE A 442 -43.70 13.95 14.10
CA PHE A 442 -42.75 14.72 13.29
C PHE A 442 -42.02 13.87 12.25
N GLY A 443 -41.56 12.65 12.64
CA GLY A 443 -40.90 11.73 11.71
C GLY A 443 -41.78 11.31 10.51
N LYS A 444 -43.12 11.27 10.68
CA LYS A 444 -44.03 10.97 9.58
C LYS A 444 -44.13 12.09 8.54
N VAL A 445 -43.75 13.31 8.91
CA VAL A 445 -43.64 14.46 7.98
C VAL A 445 -42.24 14.47 7.32
N ILE A 446 -41.22 14.26 8.14
CA ILE A 446 -39.79 14.37 7.69
C ILE A 446 -39.41 13.30 6.67
N HIS A 447 -39.74 12.03 6.91
CA HIS A 447 -39.25 10.94 6.05
C HIS A 447 -39.79 10.97 4.61
N PRO A 448 -41.10 11.18 4.37
CA PRO A 448 -41.59 11.35 2.99
C PRO A 448 -41.01 12.54 2.29
N THR A 449 -40.84 13.66 3.01
CA THR A 449 -40.25 14.87 2.45
C THR A 449 -38.77 14.66 2.08
N ARG A 450 -37.99 14.04 2.97
CA ARG A 450 -36.60 13.68 2.69
C ARG A 450 -36.49 12.86 1.41
N LEU A 451 -37.29 11.80 1.29
CA LEU A 451 -37.30 10.96 0.11
C LEU A 451 -37.67 11.75 -1.15
N ALA A 452 -38.68 12.62 -1.07
CA ALA A 452 -39.12 13.43 -2.20
C ALA A 452 -38.05 14.42 -2.68
N LEU A 453 -37.30 15.01 -1.74
CA LEU A 453 -36.24 16.00 -2.06
C LEU A 453 -34.92 15.37 -2.50
N THR A 454 -34.54 14.24 -1.93
CA THR A 454 -33.20 13.68 -2.08
C THR A 454 -33.15 12.37 -2.85
N GLY A 455 -34.30 11.78 -3.14
CA GLY A 455 -34.41 10.43 -3.71
C GLY A 455 -34.03 9.30 -2.75
N ARG A 456 -33.64 9.62 -1.51
CA ARG A 456 -33.03 8.67 -0.56
C ARG A 456 -33.71 8.73 0.82
N THR A 457 -33.63 7.62 1.55
CA THR A 457 -34.11 7.55 2.93
C THR A 457 -33.14 8.16 3.95
N PHE A 458 -31.90 8.40 3.52
CA PHE A 458 -30.83 8.97 4.31
C PHE A 458 -30.22 10.20 3.59
N SER A 459 -30.03 11.29 4.34
CA SER A 459 -29.39 12.53 3.85
C SER A 459 -28.81 13.30 5.04
N PRO A 460 -28.06 14.37 4.84
CA PRO A 460 -27.82 15.40 5.86
C PRO A 460 -29.11 15.86 6.52
N GLY A 461 -29.03 16.67 7.57
CA GLY A 461 -30.22 17.22 8.22
C GLY A 461 -31.20 17.76 7.17
N MET A 462 -32.47 17.33 7.21
CA MET A 462 -33.43 17.64 6.16
C MET A 462 -33.56 19.15 5.93
N PHE A 463 -33.57 19.95 7.00
CA PHE A 463 -33.69 21.40 6.91
C PHE A 463 -32.42 22.05 6.36
N LEU A 464 -31.25 21.48 6.70
CA LEU A 464 -29.98 21.88 6.06
C LEU A 464 -30.03 21.57 4.55
N SER A 465 -30.56 20.41 4.17
CA SER A 465 -30.72 20.10 2.73
C SER A 465 -31.69 21.06 2.06
N LEU A 466 -32.84 21.38 2.69
CA LEU A 466 -33.84 22.28 2.15
C LEU A 466 -33.30 23.68 1.84
N ILE A 467 -32.50 24.27 2.74
CA ILE A 467 -31.96 25.61 2.55
C ILE A 467 -30.79 25.68 1.57
N HIS A 468 -30.28 24.54 1.13
CA HIS A 468 -29.16 24.44 0.18
C HIS A 468 -29.55 23.87 -1.20
N ILE A 469 -30.78 23.40 -1.38
CA ILE A 469 -31.32 22.96 -2.68
C ILE A 469 -31.79 24.16 -3.54
#